data_4132ae7ced97448d0f0d6f8ead205f56
#
_entry.id   4132ae7ced97448d0f0d6f8ead205f56
#
_cell.length_a   1.000
_cell.length_b   1.000
_cell.length_c   1.000
_cell.angle_alpha   90.00
_cell.angle_beta   90.00
_cell.angle_gamma   90.00
#
_symmetry.space_group_name_H-M   'P 1'
#
loop_
_entity.id
_entity.type
_entity.pdbx_description
1 polymer ?
#
loop_
_entity_poly.entity_id
_entity_poly.type
_entity_poly.pdbx_seq_one_letter_code
_entity_poly.pdbx_strand_id
1 'polypeptide(L)'
;MVGAAGLAGLAGCSGDGGSGAGGDGDSGGDGSGGDSGGSDGSGGDSGGSDGSGGSTNWTIGTSGPETATHASGVAMAQLLSEKSDDISMSAQTTGGTAANPRLIAQGDIDIAQSTDWAVARSNSGGDPYGEPVGKTMTQVLPFMTLEYYLVRRTDDALEGIESVSDIPQDGSVSMAFGQRGGTNYFAGLDGFRLSGIDNVEDKYDLQSMSWGDQGAQFADGRLDMMMVYGVSREVLTGWAQEAGAQADVAVVNWEFDESDLANSDLPYTYIETPAGLWDRQDIRMDSIPAVGVGYETIFPAEVSEELGYEFVRTVMEDIDAVREASSVLSRAGPDFAQEFLLPSPNAPVHPGAEKYYKEQDLWKDGLTTLEEYEG
;
A
#
# COMPACT_ATOMS: atom_id res chain seq x y z
N MET A 1 8.41 47.48 2.24
CA MET A 1 9.79 46.97 2.15
C MET A 1 9.72 45.47 2.02
N VAL A 2 10.15 45.02 0.90
CA VAL A 2 10.06 43.67 0.35
C VAL A 2 11.17 42.82 0.97
N GLY A 3 10.83 41.62 1.38
CA GLY A 3 11.81 40.59 1.71
C GLY A 3 11.41 39.27 1.03
N ALA A 4 12.04 39.00 -0.11
CA ALA A 4 11.92 37.72 -0.81
C ALA A 4 12.89 36.72 -0.18
N ALA A 5 12.39 35.54 0.20
CA ALA A 5 13.22 34.38 0.55
C ALA A 5 13.17 33.38 -0.60
N GLY A 6 14.34 33.03 -1.12
CA GLY A 6 14.53 32.24 -2.32
C GLY A 6 14.35 30.74 -2.08
N LEU A 7 13.76 30.11 -3.06
CA LEU A 7 13.72 28.66 -3.27
C LEU A 7 15.08 28.18 -3.78
N ALA A 8 15.71 27.28 -3.06
CA ALA A 8 16.91 26.57 -3.53
C ALA A 8 16.44 25.29 -4.28
N GLY A 9 16.67 25.25 -5.58
CA GLY A 9 16.49 24.11 -6.43
C GLY A 9 17.58 23.06 -6.17
N LEU A 10 17.18 21.80 -6.05
CA LEU A 10 18.08 20.65 -6.11
C LEU A 10 18.17 20.18 -7.55
N ALA A 11 19.35 20.39 -8.15
CA ALA A 11 19.70 19.92 -9.48
C ALA A 11 20.04 18.43 -9.43
N GLY A 12 19.43 17.65 -10.31
CA GLY A 12 19.78 16.27 -10.57
C GLY A 12 21.16 16.14 -11.21
N CYS A 13 21.94 15.12 -10.77
CA CYS A 13 23.11 14.65 -11.49
C CYS A 13 22.77 13.40 -12.26
N SER A 14 22.69 13.53 -13.58
CA SER A 14 22.78 12.44 -14.53
C SER A 14 24.25 11.96 -14.60
N GLY A 15 24.47 10.68 -14.34
CA GLY A 15 25.74 9.99 -14.55
C GLY A 15 25.63 9.05 -15.73
N ASP A 16 26.25 9.45 -16.79
CA ASP A 16 26.45 8.73 -18.06
C ASP A 16 27.64 7.75 -17.92
N GLY A 17 27.58 6.64 -18.61
CA GLY A 17 28.83 6.09 -19.03
C GLY A 17 29.17 4.63 -18.86
N GLY A 18 29.21 3.94 -19.93
CA GLY A 18 30.36 3.16 -20.25
C GLY A 18 30.26 1.66 -20.30
N SER A 19 29.97 1.20 -21.47
CA SER A 19 30.25 -0.16 -21.98
C SER A 19 31.71 -0.55 -21.85
N GLY A 20 31.99 -1.78 -21.43
CA GLY A 20 33.30 -2.39 -21.52
C GLY A 20 33.22 -3.90 -21.50
N ALA A 21 33.49 -4.50 -22.66
CA ALA A 21 33.51 -5.92 -22.91
C ALA A 21 34.83 -6.59 -22.50
N GLY A 22 34.73 -7.88 -22.12
CA GLY A 22 35.73 -8.90 -22.51
C GLY A 22 36.82 -9.26 -21.49
N GLY A 23 36.94 -10.55 -21.22
CA GLY A 23 38.16 -11.13 -20.68
C GLY A 23 37.97 -12.45 -19.98
N ASP A 24 38.03 -13.55 -20.75
CA ASP A 24 38.20 -14.93 -20.27
C ASP A 24 39.51 -15.11 -19.46
N GLY A 25 39.47 -15.98 -18.45
CA GLY A 25 40.66 -16.37 -17.69
C GLY A 25 40.41 -17.54 -16.75
N ASP A 26 40.61 -18.72 -17.33
CA ASP A 26 40.72 -20.05 -16.70
C ASP A 26 41.97 -20.18 -15.82
N SER A 27 41.84 -20.85 -14.67
CA SER A 27 42.80 -21.81 -14.06
C SER A 27 42.51 -21.96 -12.56
N GLY A 28 42.11 -23.03 -12.05
CA GLY A 28 42.67 -24.25 -11.62
C GLY A 28 43.59 -24.15 -10.39
N GLY A 29 43.21 -24.82 -9.27
CA GLY A 29 44.11 -24.95 -8.11
C GLY A 29 43.50 -25.73 -6.96
N ASP A 30 43.76 -27.01 -6.90
CA ASP A 30 43.51 -27.95 -5.80
C ASP A 30 44.25 -27.60 -4.52
N GLY A 31 43.72 -28.06 -3.35
CA GLY A 31 44.47 -28.10 -2.10
C GLY A 31 43.63 -28.39 -0.87
N SER A 32 43.32 -29.62 -0.64
CA SER A 32 43.52 -30.51 0.53
C SER A 32 43.51 -29.92 1.95
N GLY A 33 42.61 -30.43 2.82
CA GLY A 33 42.99 -31.28 3.95
C GLY A 33 42.99 -30.65 5.33
N GLY A 34 42.35 -31.35 6.33
CA GLY A 34 42.54 -31.21 7.76
C GLY A 34 41.27 -30.97 8.55
N ASP A 35 40.61 -31.86 8.96
CA ASP A 35 40.45 -32.89 10.01
C ASP A 35 40.37 -32.35 11.44
N SER A 36 39.31 -32.85 12.12
CA SER A 36 39.12 -33.11 13.56
C SER A 36 38.87 -31.99 14.54
N GLY A 37 37.78 -32.18 15.27
CA GLY A 37 37.56 -31.68 16.61
C GLY A 37 36.12 -31.72 17.06
N GLY A 38 35.61 -32.88 17.46
CA GLY A 38 34.32 -32.98 18.16
C GLY A 38 34.43 -32.45 19.59
N SER A 39 33.37 -31.92 20.11
CA SER A 39 33.10 -31.85 21.54
C SER A 39 31.61 -31.90 21.80
N ASP A 40 31.26 -32.88 22.58
CA ASP A 40 29.95 -33.24 23.09
C ASP A 40 29.33 -32.17 24.02
N GLY A 41 28.01 -32.07 23.94
CA GLY A 41 27.15 -32.10 25.10
C GLY A 41 26.96 -30.83 25.89
N SER A 42 25.71 -30.33 25.81
CA SER A 42 24.93 -30.16 27.05
C SER A 42 23.51 -29.79 26.67
N GLY A 43 22.56 -30.65 27.01
CA GLY A 43 21.15 -30.30 27.11
C GLY A 43 20.97 -29.17 28.11
N GLY A 44 20.37 -28.09 27.70
CA GLY A 44 19.90 -26.99 28.53
C GLY A 44 18.40 -26.99 28.49
N ASP A 45 17.83 -27.44 29.59
CA ASP A 45 16.44 -27.38 29.99
C ASP A 45 15.94 -25.93 29.89
N SER A 46 14.99 -25.68 29.00
CA SER A 46 14.34 -24.39 28.92
C SER A 46 13.29 -24.32 29.98
N GLY A 47 13.75 -24.00 31.20
CA GLY A 47 12.91 -23.55 32.27
C GLY A 47 12.26 -22.21 31.91
N GLY A 48 10.95 -22.14 32.07
CA GLY A 48 10.17 -20.94 31.97
C GLY A 48 10.77 -19.77 32.74
N SER A 49 10.95 -18.66 32.14
CA SER A 49 11.21 -17.38 32.75
C SER A 49 9.90 -16.63 32.92
N ASP A 50 9.33 -16.76 34.14
CA ASP A 50 8.40 -15.76 34.65
C ASP A 50 9.14 -14.42 34.84
N GLY A 51 8.61 -13.36 34.22
CA GLY A 51 8.62 -12.02 34.78
C GLY A 51 9.96 -11.32 34.97
N SER A 52 10.53 -10.74 33.94
CA SER A 52 11.21 -9.44 34.05
C SER A 52 10.84 -8.63 32.82
N GLY A 53 10.21 -7.45 33.01
CA GLY A 53 9.76 -6.55 31.96
C GLY A 53 10.94 -6.08 31.09
N GLY A 54 11.19 -6.81 30.03
CA GLY A 54 12.06 -6.39 28.95
C GLY A 54 11.17 -5.91 27.81
N SER A 55 11.52 -4.78 27.21
CA SER A 55 10.79 -4.27 26.05
C SER A 55 10.78 -5.31 24.92
N THR A 56 9.64 -5.41 24.23
CA THR A 56 9.51 -6.20 23.00
C THR A 56 10.18 -5.44 21.86
N ASN A 57 11.07 -6.11 21.14
CA ASN A 57 11.73 -5.50 19.99
C ASN A 57 11.03 -5.96 18.71
N TRP A 58 10.46 -5.02 17.96
CA TRP A 58 9.81 -5.30 16.69
C TRP A 58 10.58 -4.77 15.49
N THR A 59 10.54 -5.52 14.42
CA THR A 59 10.88 -5.07 13.08
C THR A 59 9.60 -4.80 12.30
N ILE A 60 9.34 -3.52 11.95
CA ILE A 60 8.22 -3.17 11.07
C ILE A 60 8.67 -3.20 9.61
N GLY A 61 8.10 -4.11 8.83
CA GLY A 61 8.28 -4.12 7.37
C GLY A 61 7.53 -2.98 6.70
N THR A 62 8.17 -2.29 5.78
CA THR A 62 7.58 -1.14 5.07
C THR A 62 7.47 -1.43 3.57
N SER A 63 7.83 -0.46 2.73
CA SER A 63 8.05 -0.62 1.29
C SER A 63 9.35 0.09 0.90
N GLY A 64 9.53 0.53 -0.33
CA GLY A 64 10.73 1.23 -0.77
C GLY A 64 11.02 2.52 0.05
N PRO A 65 12.28 2.94 0.16
CA PRO A 65 12.69 4.02 1.06
C PRO A 65 12.10 5.41 0.72
N GLU A 66 11.67 5.60 -0.53
CA GLU A 66 11.08 6.87 -1.01
C GLU A 66 9.55 6.93 -0.82
N THR A 67 8.96 5.96 -0.14
CA THR A 67 7.50 5.87 -0.02
C THR A 67 6.97 6.45 1.29
N ALA A 68 5.70 6.88 1.27
CA ALA A 68 4.99 7.32 2.47
C ALA A 68 4.87 6.20 3.53
N THR A 69 4.73 4.95 3.10
CA THR A 69 4.71 3.78 4.00
C THR A 69 6.03 3.60 4.74
N HIS A 70 7.17 3.85 4.08
CA HIS A 70 8.45 3.83 4.79
C HIS A 70 8.57 4.99 5.76
N ALA A 71 8.21 6.21 5.33
CA ALA A 71 8.24 7.39 6.19
C ALA A 71 7.36 7.20 7.44
N SER A 72 6.13 6.66 7.30
CA SER A 72 5.24 6.38 8.44
C SER A 72 5.82 5.32 9.38
N GLY A 73 6.38 4.24 8.84
CA GLY A 73 7.00 3.18 9.64
C GLY A 73 8.20 3.67 10.45
N VAL A 74 9.06 4.53 9.86
CA VAL A 74 10.19 5.17 10.57
C VAL A 74 9.69 6.09 11.66
N ALA A 75 8.68 6.94 11.39
CA ALA A 75 8.13 7.84 12.40
C ALA A 75 7.50 7.09 13.59
N MET A 76 6.72 6.04 13.31
CA MET A 76 6.15 5.18 14.35
C MET A 76 7.24 4.45 15.16
N ALA A 77 8.29 3.96 14.49
CA ALA A 77 9.42 3.31 15.15
C ALA A 77 10.14 4.26 16.12
N GLN A 78 10.41 5.48 15.66
CA GLN A 78 11.03 6.49 16.50
C GLN A 78 10.12 6.84 17.70
N LEU A 79 8.85 7.10 17.44
CA LEU A 79 7.87 7.48 18.46
C LEU A 79 7.75 6.42 19.55
N LEU A 80 7.61 5.14 19.17
CA LEU A 80 7.53 4.04 20.15
C LEU A 80 8.80 3.88 20.95
N SER A 81 9.97 4.00 20.30
CA SER A 81 11.26 3.93 21.01
C SER A 81 11.48 5.08 22.00
N GLU A 82 10.81 6.24 21.78
CA GLU A 82 10.90 7.40 22.68
C GLU A 82 9.85 7.40 23.79
N LYS A 83 8.67 6.80 23.55
CA LYS A 83 7.49 6.98 24.40
C LYS A 83 7.02 5.71 25.10
N SER A 84 7.36 4.52 24.60
CA SER A 84 6.96 3.26 25.20
C SER A 84 8.13 2.60 25.94
N ASP A 85 7.87 2.14 27.16
CA ASP A 85 8.80 1.31 27.92
C ASP A 85 8.70 -0.17 27.50
N ASP A 86 7.59 -0.56 26.87
CA ASP A 86 7.25 -1.94 26.54
C ASP A 86 7.59 -2.33 25.09
N ILE A 87 7.70 -1.34 24.17
CA ILE A 87 7.93 -1.57 22.75
C ILE A 87 9.13 -0.76 22.26
N SER A 88 10.10 -1.45 21.67
CA SER A 88 11.15 -0.85 20.84
C SER A 88 10.99 -1.33 19.42
N MET A 89 11.12 -0.44 18.42
CA MET A 89 10.82 -0.78 17.03
C MET A 89 11.86 -0.24 16.07
N SER A 90 12.15 -1.00 15.00
CA SER A 90 12.98 -0.55 13.87
C SER A 90 12.25 -0.77 12.55
N ALA A 91 12.38 0.16 11.61
CA ALA A 91 11.77 0.06 10.29
C ALA A 91 12.73 -0.60 9.28
N GLN A 92 12.21 -1.57 8.53
CA GLN A 92 12.93 -2.30 7.48
C GLN A 92 12.22 -2.14 6.13
N THR A 93 12.97 -1.82 5.08
CA THR A 93 12.44 -1.82 3.71
C THR A 93 12.20 -3.23 3.22
N THR A 94 11.13 -3.43 2.47
CA THR A 94 10.72 -4.72 1.91
C THR A 94 10.40 -4.60 0.41
N GLY A 95 9.97 -5.69 -0.20
CA GLY A 95 9.50 -5.74 -1.58
C GLY A 95 8.15 -5.04 -1.83
N GLY A 96 7.52 -4.47 -0.79
CA GLY A 96 6.27 -3.73 -0.89
C GLY A 96 5.16 -4.28 0.01
N THR A 97 4.11 -3.46 0.18
CA THR A 97 3.02 -3.73 1.12
C THR A 97 2.30 -5.05 0.88
N ALA A 98 2.11 -5.46 -0.38
CA ALA A 98 1.49 -6.75 -0.72
C ALA A 98 2.37 -7.97 -0.38
N ALA A 99 3.70 -7.82 -0.24
CA ALA A 99 4.60 -8.90 0.16
C ALA A 99 4.64 -9.10 1.68
N ASN A 100 4.34 -8.06 2.44
CA ASN A 100 4.54 -8.01 3.89
C ASN A 100 3.78 -9.07 4.69
N PRO A 101 2.51 -9.44 4.38
CA PRO A 101 1.85 -10.54 5.06
C PRO A 101 2.60 -11.86 5.01
N ARG A 102 3.24 -12.18 3.87
CA ARG A 102 4.08 -13.38 3.74
C ARG A 102 5.35 -13.28 4.58
N LEU A 103 5.99 -12.12 4.63
CA LEU A 103 7.20 -11.90 5.45
C LEU A 103 6.89 -12.03 6.94
N ILE A 104 5.73 -11.54 7.41
CA ILE A 104 5.26 -11.78 8.78
C ILE A 104 5.02 -13.28 9.02
N ALA A 105 4.35 -13.96 8.09
CA ALA A 105 4.07 -15.40 8.23
C ALA A 105 5.37 -16.25 8.28
N GLN A 106 6.41 -15.83 7.56
CA GLN A 106 7.74 -16.46 7.55
C GLN A 106 8.59 -16.12 8.77
N GLY A 107 8.22 -15.06 9.50
CA GLY A 107 8.98 -14.59 10.66
C GLY A 107 10.19 -13.72 10.30
N ASP A 108 10.24 -13.18 9.07
CA ASP A 108 11.29 -12.27 8.61
C ASP A 108 11.11 -10.85 9.17
N ILE A 109 9.88 -10.48 9.50
CA ILE A 109 9.46 -9.24 10.16
C ILE A 109 8.37 -9.55 11.18
N ASP A 110 8.20 -8.71 12.18
CA ASP A 110 7.23 -8.94 13.26
C ASP A 110 5.85 -8.36 12.95
N ILE A 111 5.83 -7.15 12.42
CA ILE A 111 4.65 -6.37 12.03
C ILE A 111 4.94 -5.64 10.73
N ALA A 112 3.94 -5.02 10.11
CA ALA A 112 4.21 -4.31 8.86
C ALA A 112 3.29 -3.13 8.58
N GLN A 113 3.75 -2.24 7.70
CA GLN A 113 2.91 -1.37 6.90
C GLN A 113 2.38 -2.18 5.71
N SER A 114 1.07 -2.22 5.55
CA SER A 114 0.43 -2.98 4.48
C SER A 114 -0.86 -2.28 4.03
N THR A 115 -1.80 -3.03 3.50
CA THR A 115 -3.11 -2.53 3.10
C THR A 115 -4.21 -3.43 3.65
N ASP A 116 -5.39 -2.85 3.89
CA ASP A 116 -6.62 -3.56 4.22
C ASP A 116 -6.93 -4.66 3.19
N TRP A 117 -6.74 -4.33 1.90
CA TRP A 117 -6.83 -5.29 0.79
C TRP A 117 -5.88 -6.49 0.98
N ALA A 118 -4.62 -6.24 1.36
CA ALA A 118 -3.64 -7.30 1.56
C ALA A 118 -3.98 -8.16 2.79
N VAL A 119 -4.50 -7.56 3.87
CA VAL A 119 -5.03 -8.29 5.03
C VAL A 119 -6.11 -9.28 4.58
N ALA A 120 -7.16 -8.80 3.91
CA ALA A 120 -8.27 -9.64 3.49
C ALA A 120 -7.83 -10.75 2.52
N ARG A 121 -6.97 -10.42 1.54
CA ARG A 121 -6.49 -11.38 0.54
C ARG A 121 -5.52 -12.40 1.10
N SER A 122 -4.63 -12.01 2.01
CA SER A 122 -3.70 -12.94 2.66
C SER A 122 -4.39 -13.92 3.61
N ASN A 123 -5.47 -13.50 4.26
CA ASN A 123 -6.28 -14.34 5.13
C ASN A 123 -7.16 -15.30 4.33
N SER A 124 -7.78 -14.84 3.23
CA SER A 124 -8.67 -15.67 2.40
C SER A 124 -7.94 -16.53 1.35
N GLY A 125 -6.66 -16.28 1.08
CA GLY A 125 -5.92 -16.93 0.00
C GLY A 125 -6.26 -16.44 -1.40
N GLY A 126 -6.89 -15.26 -1.52
CA GLY A 126 -7.15 -14.62 -2.82
C GLY A 126 -5.86 -14.18 -3.52
N ASP A 127 -5.93 -13.91 -4.84
CA ASP A 127 -4.78 -13.41 -5.61
C ASP A 127 -4.18 -12.16 -4.95
N PRO A 128 -2.84 -12.03 -4.91
CA PRO A 128 -1.80 -12.90 -5.45
C PRO A 128 -1.33 -14.02 -4.50
N TYR A 129 -2.01 -14.28 -3.41
CA TYR A 129 -1.53 -15.23 -2.39
C TYR A 129 -1.79 -16.69 -2.77
N GLY A 130 -2.90 -16.99 -3.44
CA GLY A 130 -3.29 -18.32 -3.91
C GLY A 130 -3.81 -19.25 -2.81
N GLU A 131 -3.34 -19.07 -1.57
CA GLU A 131 -3.80 -19.74 -0.35
C GLU A 131 -3.53 -18.85 0.87
N PRO A 132 -4.23 -19.04 2.00
CA PRO A 132 -3.95 -18.30 3.23
C PRO A 132 -2.48 -18.39 3.64
N VAL A 133 -1.90 -17.28 4.09
CA VAL A 133 -0.43 -17.19 4.34
C VAL A 133 0.05 -17.94 5.59
N GLY A 134 -0.85 -18.59 6.33
CA GLY A 134 -0.51 -19.44 7.47
C GLY A 134 -0.50 -18.73 8.83
N LYS A 135 -0.68 -17.42 8.85
CA LYS A 135 -0.98 -16.61 10.04
C LYS A 135 -2.14 -15.68 9.70
N THR A 136 -3.01 -15.44 10.66
CA THR A 136 -4.08 -14.45 10.51
C THR A 136 -3.50 -13.05 10.64
N MET A 137 -3.68 -12.23 9.60
CA MET A 137 -3.34 -10.80 9.64
C MET A 137 -4.52 -9.99 10.15
N THR A 138 -4.24 -8.96 10.92
CA THR A 138 -5.26 -8.08 11.52
C THR A 138 -4.99 -6.62 11.18
N GLN A 139 -6.08 -5.86 11.02
CA GLN A 139 -6.05 -4.40 10.89
C GLN A 139 -5.70 -3.77 12.23
N VAL A 140 -4.85 -2.75 12.23
CA VAL A 140 -4.45 -2.07 13.46
C VAL A 140 -4.64 -0.56 13.36
N LEU A 141 -4.02 0.11 12.39
CA LEU A 141 -4.01 1.56 12.34
C LEU A 141 -3.90 2.07 10.89
N PRO A 142 -5.03 2.46 10.28
CA PRO A 142 -5.03 3.15 8.99
C PRO A 142 -4.38 4.54 9.08
N PHE A 143 -3.60 4.91 8.05
CA PHE A 143 -2.89 6.19 8.03
C PHE A 143 -2.99 6.96 6.69
N MET A 144 -3.32 6.30 5.58
CA MET A 144 -3.62 6.95 4.29
C MET A 144 -4.48 6.04 3.42
N THR A 145 -5.10 6.60 2.38
CA THR A 145 -5.78 5.85 1.31
C THR A 145 -5.15 6.14 -0.03
N LEU A 146 -5.27 5.20 -0.96
CA LEU A 146 -5.10 5.45 -2.39
C LEU A 146 -6.44 5.23 -3.08
N GLU A 147 -6.85 6.19 -3.87
CA GLU A 147 -8.11 6.22 -4.61
C GLU A 147 -7.83 6.03 -6.11
N TYR A 148 -8.07 4.82 -6.63
CA TYR A 148 -7.77 4.44 -8.01
C TYR A 148 -8.93 4.73 -8.95
N TYR A 149 -8.66 5.44 -10.05
CA TYR A 149 -9.61 5.72 -11.14
C TYR A 149 -8.90 5.79 -12.49
N LEU A 150 -9.68 5.72 -13.56
CA LEU A 150 -9.16 5.74 -14.92
C LEU A 150 -9.27 7.12 -15.54
N VAL A 151 -8.24 7.49 -16.31
CA VAL A 151 -8.27 8.64 -17.20
C VAL A 151 -7.83 8.22 -18.62
N ARG A 152 -8.39 8.90 -19.61
CA ARG A 152 -8.00 8.79 -21.02
C ARG A 152 -7.48 10.12 -21.54
N ARG A 153 -6.76 10.07 -22.64
CA ARG A 153 -6.45 11.27 -23.44
C ARG A 153 -7.73 11.78 -24.11
N THR A 154 -7.76 13.07 -24.44
CA THR A 154 -8.91 13.69 -25.12
C THR A 154 -8.77 13.71 -26.65
N ASP A 155 -7.93 12.83 -27.22
CA ASP A 155 -7.74 12.70 -28.66
C ASP A 155 -9.03 12.25 -29.37
N ASP A 156 -9.23 12.67 -30.62
CA ASP A 156 -10.42 12.35 -31.42
C ASP A 156 -10.69 10.83 -31.52
N ALA A 157 -9.63 10.00 -31.51
CA ALA A 157 -9.75 8.55 -31.57
C ALA A 157 -10.39 7.93 -30.31
N LEU A 158 -10.35 8.65 -29.18
CA LEU A 158 -10.89 8.22 -27.90
C LEU A 158 -12.19 8.98 -27.54
N GLU A 159 -12.68 9.83 -28.46
CA GLU A 159 -13.93 10.55 -28.26
C GLU A 159 -15.10 9.57 -28.05
N GLY A 160 -15.93 9.85 -27.04
CA GLY A 160 -17.10 9.00 -26.72
C GLY A 160 -16.82 7.88 -25.73
N ILE A 161 -15.56 7.68 -25.28
CA ILE A 161 -15.27 6.79 -24.14
C ILE A 161 -15.48 7.58 -22.85
N GLU A 162 -16.65 7.44 -22.25
CA GLU A 162 -17.03 8.12 -21.00
C GLU A 162 -17.05 7.17 -19.78
N SER A 163 -17.24 5.87 -20.06
CA SER A 163 -17.25 4.81 -19.06
C SER A 163 -16.45 3.58 -19.53
N VAL A 164 -16.21 2.64 -18.63
CA VAL A 164 -15.44 1.43 -18.97
C VAL A 164 -16.15 0.55 -19.99
N SER A 165 -17.48 0.59 -20.08
CA SER A 165 -18.24 -0.16 -21.11
C SER A 165 -18.12 0.42 -22.51
N ASP A 166 -17.71 1.68 -22.66
CA ASP A 166 -17.49 2.31 -23.95
C ASP A 166 -16.14 1.91 -24.58
N ILE A 167 -15.24 1.30 -23.81
CA ILE A 167 -13.90 0.93 -24.28
C ILE A 167 -14.01 -0.25 -25.27
N PRO A 168 -13.50 -0.12 -26.50
CA PRO A 168 -13.49 -1.22 -27.48
C PRO A 168 -12.75 -2.46 -26.94
N GLN A 169 -13.41 -3.63 -27.01
CA GLN A 169 -12.87 -4.92 -26.53
C GLN A 169 -12.07 -5.66 -27.62
N ASP A 170 -11.41 -4.94 -28.50
CA ASP A 170 -10.63 -5.48 -29.64
C ASP A 170 -9.13 -5.21 -29.53
N GLY A 171 -8.68 -4.69 -28.37
CA GLY A 171 -7.29 -4.34 -28.12
C GLY A 171 -6.81 -3.08 -28.83
N SER A 172 -7.72 -2.29 -29.44
CA SER A 172 -7.36 -1.05 -30.15
C SER A 172 -7.02 0.11 -29.19
N VAL A 173 -7.42 0.02 -27.92
CA VAL A 173 -7.12 1.00 -26.86
C VAL A 173 -6.10 0.42 -25.91
N SER A 174 -4.96 1.07 -25.79
CA SER A 174 -3.90 0.69 -24.87
C SER A 174 -4.14 1.30 -23.50
N MET A 175 -3.96 0.50 -22.43
CA MET A 175 -4.13 0.98 -21.05
C MET A 175 -3.07 0.40 -20.11
N ALA A 176 -2.87 1.05 -18.96
CA ALA A 176 -1.99 0.56 -17.92
C ALA A 176 -2.54 0.82 -16.52
N PHE A 177 -2.34 -0.16 -15.61
CA PHE A 177 -2.72 -0.10 -14.19
C PHE A 177 -1.48 -0.15 -13.27
N GLY A 178 -0.33 0.35 -13.76
CA GLY A 178 0.96 0.22 -13.09
C GLY A 178 1.59 -1.16 -13.30
N GLN A 179 2.37 -1.62 -12.32
CA GLN A 179 3.06 -2.91 -12.40
C GLN A 179 2.13 -4.08 -12.03
N ARG A 180 2.25 -5.19 -12.77
CA ARG A 180 1.55 -6.45 -12.46
C ARG A 180 1.91 -6.96 -11.07
N GLY A 181 0.92 -7.53 -10.38
CA GLY A 181 1.08 -8.13 -9.05
C GLY A 181 1.01 -7.16 -7.88
N GLY A 182 0.92 -5.86 -8.14
CA GLY A 182 0.65 -4.86 -7.11
C GLY A 182 -0.84 -4.70 -6.81
N THR A 183 -1.19 -4.15 -5.66
CA THR A 183 -2.59 -3.86 -5.27
C THR A 183 -3.31 -3.02 -6.33
N ASN A 184 -2.62 -2.05 -6.91
CA ASN A 184 -3.13 -1.22 -8.02
C ASN A 184 -3.60 -2.03 -9.23
N TYR A 185 -2.82 -3.04 -9.63
CA TYR A 185 -3.14 -3.88 -10.77
C TYR A 185 -4.45 -4.65 -10.53
N PHE A 186 -4.58 -5.26 -9.34
CA PHE A 186 -5.79 -5.97 -8.96
C PHE A 186 -6.98 -5.01 -8.77
N ALA A 187 -6.77 -3.82 -8.20
CA ALA A 187 -7.82 -2.79 -8.09
C ALA A 187 -8.39 -2.40 -9.48
N GLY A 188 -7.53 -2.27 -10.48
CA GLY A 188 -7.97 -2.05 -11.86
C GLY A 188 -8.80 -3.19 -12.42
N LEU A 189 -8.32 -4.45 -12.31
CA LEU A 189 -9.05 -5.63 -12.77
C LEU A 189 -10.41 -5.79 -12.06
N ASP A 190 -10.42 -5.59 -10.75
CA ASP A 190 -11.63 -5.71 -9.94
C ASP A 190 -12.62 -4.56 -10.19
N GLY A 191 -12.14 -3.34 -10.49
CA GLY A 191 -12.97 -2.23 -10.92
C GLY A 191 -13.72 -2.51 -12.24
N PHE A 192 -13.06 -3.14 -13.21
CA PHE A 192 -13.73 -3.62 -14.43
C PHE A 192 -14.74 -4.72 -14.11
N ARG A 193 -14.40 -5.67 -13.23
CA ARG A 193 -15.30 -6.76 -12.84
C ARG A 193 -16.56 -6.22 -12.12
N LEU A 194 -16.41 -5.26 -11.21
CA LEU A 194 -17.54 -4.57 -10.58
C LEU A 194 -18.43 -3.86 -11.60
N SER A 195 -17.82 -3.35 -12.67
CA SER A 195 -18.53 -2.74 -13.82
C SER A 195 -19.09 -3.79 -14.81
N GLY A 196 -19.09 -5.08 -14.47
CA GLY A 196 -19.65 -6.15 -15.31
C GLY A 196 -18.72 -6.64 -16.45
N ILE A 197 -17.44 -6.31 -16.40
CA ILE A 197 -16.47 -6.67 -17.43
C ILE A 197 -15.41 -7.62 -16.87
N ASP A 198 -15.54 -8.90 -17.19
CA ASP A 198 -14.56 -9.94 -16.85
C ASP A 198 -13.48 -10.11 -17.93
N ASN A 199 -12.37 -10.80 -17.58
CA ASN A 199 -11.27 -11.16 -18.47
C ASN A 199 -10.64 -9.95 -19.16
N VAL A 200 -10.32 -8.92 -18.39
CA VAL A 200 -9.76 -7.63 -18.87
C VAL A 200 -8.47 -7.85 -19.69
N GLU A 201 -7.58 -8.75 -19.22
CA GLU A 201 -6.31 -9.04 -19.88
C GLU A 201 -6.45 -9.70 -21.25
N ASP A 202 -7.58 -10.39 -21.51
CA ASP A 202 -7.85 -11.02 -22.81
C ASP A 202 -8.55 -10.07 -23.79
N LYS A 203 -9.24 -9.04 -23.28
CA LYS A 203 -10.08 -8.14 -24.06
C LYS A 203 -9.38 -6.84 -24.45
N TYR A 204 -8.39 -6.40 -23.69
CA TYR A 204 -7.75 -5.09 -23.87
C TYR A 204 -6.23 -5.21 -23.98
N ASP A 205 -5.59 -4.22 -24.61
CA ASP A 205 -4.12 -4.08 -24.59
C ASP A 205 -3.66 -3.52 -23.24
N LEU A 206 -3.62 -4.40 -22.23
CA LEU A 206 -3.24 -4.05 -20.86
C LEU A 206 -1.74 -4.18 -20.66
N GLN A 207 -1.06 -3.05 -20.61
CA GLN A 207 0.38 -2.94 -20.43
C GLN A 207 0.76 -2.89 -18.95
N SER A 208 1.99 -3.32 -18.63
CA SER A 208 2.54 -3.29 -17.26
C SER A 208 3.81 -2.48 -17.24
N MET A 209 3.84 -1.43 -16.42
CA MET A 209 4.98 -0.51 -16.34
C MET A 209 4.98 0.23 -15.00
N SER A 210 6.08 0.93 -14.70
CA SER A 210 6.15 1.82 -13.52
C SER A 210 5.20 3.00 -13.68
N TRP A 211 4.83 3.64 -12.57
CA TRP A 211 3.98 4.83 -12.58
C TRP A 211 4.57 5.99 -13.38
N GLY A 212 5.89 6.22 -13.25
CA GLY A 212 6.57 7.26 -14.02
C GLY A 212 6.58 6.98 -15.52
N ASP A 213 6.85 5.72 -15.92
CA ASP A 213 6.80 5.32 -17.34
C ASP A 213 5.39 5.42 -17.91
N GLN A 214 4.36 5.05 -17.11
CA GLN A 214 2.95 5.16 -17.47
C GLN A 214 2.58 6.62 -17.77
N GLY A 215 2.93 7.54 -16.88
CA GLY A 215 2.70 8.97 -17.07
C GLY A 215 3.42 9.53 -18.31
N ALA A 216 4.68 9.13 -18.51
CA ALA A 216 5.46 9.57 -19.67
C ALA A 216 4.90 9.03 -21.00
N GLN A 217 4.50 7.76 -21.07
CA GLN A 217 3.92 7.18 -22.29
C GLN A 217 2.54 7.75 -22.59
N PHE A 218 1.75 8.04 -21.57
CA PHE A 218 0.48 8.73 -21.71
C PHE A 218 0.68 10.15 -22.27
N ALA A 219 1.61 10.92 -21.71
CA ALA A 219 1.93 12.25 -22.20
C ALA A 219 2.41 12.27 -23.66
N ASP A 220 3.23 11.26 -24.04
CA ASP A 220 3.76 11.10 -25.39
C ASP A 220 2.72 10.54 -26.42
N GLY A 221 1.51 10.16 -25.99
CA GLY A 221 0.48 9.56 -26.86
C GLY A 221 0.76 8.12 -27.29
N ARG A 222 1.57 7.38 -26.50
CA ARG A 222 1.86 5.96 -26.71
C ARG A 222 1.01 5.05 -25.82
N LEU A 223 0.32 5.63 -24.86
CA LEU A 223 -0.65 5.01 -23.99
C LEU A 223 -1.94 5.84 -24.05
N ASP A 224 -3.06 5.22 -24.35
CA ASP A 224 -4.34 5.90 -24.53
C ASP A 224 -5.03 6.20 -23.20
N MET A 225 -4.94 5.25 -22.26
CA MET A 225 -5.58 5.31 -20.95
C MET A 225 -4.61 4.90 -19.85
N MET A 226 -4.76 5.50 -18.68
CA MET A 226 -4.00 5.10 -17.51
C MET A 226 -4.85 5.12 -16.26
N MET A 227 -4.55 4.21 -15.33
CA MET A 227 -5.04 4.33 -13.97
C MET A 227 -4.17 5.33 -13.21
N VAL A 228 -4.80 6.24 -12.52
CA VAL A 228 -4.18 7.20 -11.62
C VAL A 228 -4.73 7.02 -10.21
N TYR A 229 -4.12 7.67 -9.24
CA TYR A 229 -4.66 7.65 -7.89
C TYR A 229 -4.49 9.00 -7.17
N GLY A 230 -5.51 9.34 -6.42
CA GLY A 230 -5.44 10.32 -5.36
C GLY A 230 -4.86 9.71 -4.08
N VAL A 231 -4.43 10.54 -3.15
CA VAL A 231 -3.95 10.13 -1.82
C VAL A 231 -4.76 10.87 -0.78
N SER A 232 -5.48 10.13 0.05
CA SER A 232 -6.29 10.64 1.18
C SER A 232 -7.25 11.77 0.80
N ARG A 233 -7.70 11.81 -0.46
CA ARG A 233 -8.56 12.86 -1.05
C ARG A 233 -7.95 14.27 -1.02
N GLU A 234 -6.65 14.40 -0.80
CA GLU A 234 -5.97 15.70 -0.68
C GLU A 234 -4.89 15.94 -1.73
N VAL A 235 -4.28 14.88 -2.24
CA VAL A 235 -3.12 14.99 -3.12
C VAL A 235 -3.29 14.12 -4.35
N LEU A 236 -3.02 14.68 -5.53
CA LEU A 236 -2.75 13.90 -6.75
C LEU A 236 -1.24 13.78 -6.90
N THR A 237 -0.76 12.59 -7.26
CA THR A 237 0.68 12.31 -7.38
C THR A 237 1.37 13.17 -8.43
N GLY A 238 2.65 13.51 -8.16
CA GLY A 238 3.42 14.41 -9.04
C GLY A 238 3.54 13.91 -10.48
N TRP A 239 3.71 12.59 -10.69
CA TRP A 239 3.79 12.01 -12.03
C TRP A 239 2.46 12.13 -12.82
N ALA A 240 1.31 12.03 -12.14
CA ALA A 240 0.00 12.22 -12.76
C ALA A 240 -0.23 13.71 -13.09
N GLN A 241 0.14 14.63 -12.19
CA GLN A 241 0.13 16.08 -12.45
C GLN A 241 1.01 16.44 -13.64
N GLU A 242 2.20 15.84 -13.75
CA GLU A 242 3.10 16.06 -14.88
C GLU A 242 2.52 15.56 -16.20
N ALA A 243 1.94 14.35 -16.21
CA ALA A 243 1.26 13.81 -17.38
C ALA A 243 0.09 14.71 -17.82
N GLY A 244 -0.75 15.15 -16.88
CA GLY A 244 -1.87 16.07 -17.14
C GLY A 244 -1.42 17.49 -17.51
N ALA A 245 -0.18 17.88 -17.22
CA ALA A 245 0.37 19.15 -17.72
C ALA A 245 0.79 19.09 -19.19
N GLN A 246 0.98 17.89 -19.75
CA GLN A 246 1.46 17.64 -21.12
C GLN A 246 0.38 17.12 -22.05
N ALA A 247 -0.65 16.47 -21.53
CA ALA A 247 -1.78 15.95 -22.28
C ALA A 247 -3.10 16.29 -21.56
N ASP A 248 -4.13 16.66 -22.33
CA ASP A 248 -5.47 16.85 -21.78
C ASP A 248 -6.07 15.49 -21.38
N VAL A 249 -6.72 15.44 -20.21
CA VAL A 249 -7.30 14.22 -19.65
C VAL A 249 -8.83 14.32 -19.53
N ALA A 250 -9.50 13.19 -19.66
CA ALA A 250 -10.89 13.00 -19.28
C ALA A 250 -11.00 11.75 -18.41
N VAL A 251 -11.85 11.78 -17.39
CA VAL A 251 -12.14 10.63 -16.55
C VAL A 251 -12.94 9.61 -17.34
N VAL A 252 -12.62 8.33 -17.12
CA VAL A 252 -13.43 7.19 -17.58
C VAL A 252 -14.08 6.57 -16.37
N ASN A 253 -15.40 6.66 -16.31
CA ASN A 253 -16.16 6.28 -15.12
C ASN A 253 -16.21 4.77 -14.94
N TRP A 254 -16.06 4.32 -13.71
CA TRP A 254 -16.51 3.02 -13.28
C TRP A 254 -18.05 2.96 -13.34
N GLU A 255 -18.58 1.77 -13.65
CA GLU A 255 -20.05 1.54 -13.71
C GLU A 255 -20.53 0.73 -12.50
N PHE A 256 -20.05 1.09 -11.32
CA PHE A 256 -20.52 0.58 -10.05
C PHE A 256 -20.65 1.73 -9.04
N ASP A 257 -21.44 1.52 -8.02
CA ASP A 257 -21.63 2.45 -6.93
C ASP A 257 -21.20 1.85 -5.58
N GLU A 258 -21.34 2.61 -4.50
CA GLU A 258 -21.02 2.17 -3.14
C GLU A 258 -21.77 0.89 -2.76
N SER A 259 -23.04 0.76 -3.20
CA SER A 259 -23.86 -0.40 -2.87
C SER A 259 -23.41 -1.67 -3.62
N ASP A 260 -22.94 -1.54 -4.84
CA ASP A 260 -22.37 -2.65 -5.62
C ASP A 260 -21.12 -3.19 -4.95
N LEU A 261 -20.23 -2.29 -4.54
CA LEU A 261 -19.02 -2.65 -3.82
C LEU A 261 -19.31 -3.27 -2.45
N ALA A 262 -20.22 -2.69 -1.68
CA ALA A 262 -20.62 -3.20 -0.36
C ALA A 262 -21.28 -4.59 -0.43
N ASN A 263 -21.94 -4.93 -1.55
CA ASN A 263 -22.54 -6.25 -1.80
C ASN A 263 -21.56 -7.24 -2.45
N SER A 264 -20.33 -6.82 -2.76
CA SER A 264 -19.29 -7.68 -3.31
C SER A 264 -18.43 -8.29 -2.20
N ASP A 265 -17.72 -9.39 -2.51
CA ASP A 265 -16.70 -9.97 -1.60
C ASP A 265 -15.33 -9.29 -1.77
N LEU A 266 -15.27 -8.15 -2.45
CA LEU A 266 -14.02 -7.46 -2.74
C LEU A 266 -13.60 -6.54 -1.59
N PRO A 267 -12.34 -6.60 -1.18
CA PRO A 267 -11.85 -5.83 -0.03
C PRO A 267 -11.40 -4.42 -0.45
N TYR A 268 -12.35 -3.61 -0.88
CA TYR A 268 -12.13 -2.21 -1.24
C TYR A 268 -13.15 -1.31 -0.57
N THR A 269 -12.84 -0.03 -0.52
CA THR A 269 -13.76 1.03 -0.09
C THR A 269 -14.16 1.89 -1.29
N TYR A 270 -15.44 2.23 -1.41
CA TYR A 270 -15.88 3.24 -2.40
C TYR A 270 -15.47 4.62 -1.91
N ILE A 271 -14.72 5.36 -2.72
CA ILE A 271 -14.25 6.71 -2.36
C ILE A 271 -14.57 7.66 -3.52
N GLU A 272 -15.07 8.84 -3.18
CA GLU A 272 -15.18 9.95 -4.10
C GLU A 272 -13.96 10.88 -3.95
N THR A 273 -13.08 10.86 -4.94
CA THR A 273 -11.89 11.70 -4.98
C THR A 273 -12.24 13.07 -5.55
N PRO A 274 -11.87 14.20 -4.91
CA PRO A 274 -12.14 15.52 -5.46
C PRO A 274 -11.49 15.72 -6.84
N ALA A 275 -12.27 16.09 -7.85
CA ALA A 275 -11.75 16.37 -9.19
C ALA A 275 -10.80 17.58 -9.23
N GLY A 276 -10.96 18.50 -8.27
CA GLY A 276 -10.09 19.66 -8.10
C GLY A 276 -8.63 19.35 -7.72
N LEU A 277 -8.28 18.09 -7.48
CA LEU A 277 -6.88 17.66 -7.34
C LEU A 277 -6.07 17.78 -8.63
N TRP A 278 -6.74 17.88 -9.78
CA TRP A 278 -6.09 18.13 -11.07
C TRP A 278 -5.86 19.63 -11.28
N ASP A 279 -4.70 20.15 -10.95
CA ASP A 279 -4.37 21.59 -10.97
C ASP A 279 -4.58 22.29 -12.32
N ARG A 280 -4.43 21.55 -13.43
CA ARG A 280 -4.38 22.11 -14.80
C ARG A 280 -5.40 21.51 -15.75
N GLN A 281 -6.33 20.70 -15.25
CA GLN A 281 -7.33 20.03 -16.07
C GLN A 281 -8.73 20.50 -15.70
N ASP A 282 -9.58 20.67 -16.69
CA ASP A 282 -11.02 20.92 -16.50
C ASP A 282 -11.77 19.59 -16.44
N ILE A 283 -11.68 18.92 -15.29
CA ILE A 283 -12.45 17.71 -15.01
C ILE A 283 -13.88 18.15 -14.71
N ARG A 284 -14.79 17.94 -15.67
CA ARG A 284 -16.17 18.44 -15.65
C ARG A 284 -17.08 17.69 -14.68
N MET A 285 -16.59 17.42 -13.48
CA MET A 285 -17.30 16.80 -12.37
C MET A 285 -16.74 17.34 -11.05
N ASP A 286 -17.50 17.25 -9.96
CA ASP A 286 -17.07 17.72 -8.65
C ASP A 286 -16.19 16.67 -7.95
N SER A 287 -16.55 15.39 -8.09
CA SER A 287 -15.83 14.24 -7.55
C SER A 287 -15.73 13.10 -8.56
N ILE A 288 -14.71 12.25 -8.40
CA ILE A 288 -14.40 11.12 -9.25
C ILE A 288 -14.61 9.83 -8.44
N PRO A 289 -15.54 8.94 -8.85
CA PRO A 289 -15.69 7.63 -8.23
C PRO A 289 -14.40 6.81 -8.36
N ALA A 290 -13.95 6.25 -7.25
CA ALA A 290 -12.68 5.55 -7.18
C ALA A 290 -12.77 4.25 -6.37
N VAL A 291 -11.92 3.28 -6.74
CA VAL A 291 -11.63 2.10 -5.93
C VAL A 291 -10.63 2.50 -4.85
N GLY A 292 -11.07 2.53 -3.61
CA GLY A 292 -10.25 2.92 -2.47
C GLY A 292 -9.55 1.73 -1.82
N VAL A 293 -8.29 1.93 -1.44
CA VAL A 293 -7.48 0.99 -0.66
C VAL A 293 -6.89 1.71 0.53
N GLY A 294 -7.19 1.23 1.73
CA GLY A 294 -6.62 1.74 2.97
C GLY A 294 -5.19 1.22 3.17
N TYR A 295 -4.28 2.12 3.50
CA TYR A 295 -2.92 1.78 3.93
C TYR A 295 -2.85 1.86 5.45
N GLU A 296 -2.38 0.80 6.07
CA GLU A 296 -2.43 0.64 7.51
C GLU A 296 -1.23 -0.13 8.08
N THR A 297 -1.03 -0.02 9.37
CA THR A 297 -0.20 -0.96 10.13
C THR A 297 -1.01 -2.24 10.36
N ILE A 298 -0.40 -3.39 10.10
CA ILE A 298 -0.97 -4.72 10.31
C ILE A 298 -0.17 -5.52 11.32
N PHE A 299 -0.87 -6.34 12.09
CA PHE A 299 -0.26 -7.28 13.02
C PHE A 299 -0.68 -8.72 12.70
N PRO A 300 0.17 -9.71 12.98
CA PRO A 300 -0.31 -11.08 13.12
C PRO A 300 -1.17 -11.20 14.40
N ALA A 301 -2.19 -12.06 14.35
CA ALA A 301 -3.14 -12.24 15.47
C ALA A 301 -2.50 -12.69 16.78
N GLU A 302 -1.27 -13.21 16.72
CA GLU A 302 -0.50 -13.67 17.90
C GLU A 302 0.10 -12.53 18.74
N VAL A 303 0.11 -11.30 18.23
CA VAL A 303 0.49 -10.14 19.06
C VAL A 303 -0.51 -9.99 20.20
N SER A 304 -0.03 -9.76 21.43
CA SER A 304 -0.94 -9.66 22.58
C SER A 304 -1.81 -8.40 22.53
N GLU A 305 -3.00 -8.47 23.14
CA GLU A 305 -3.91 -7.31 23.24
C GLU A 305 -3.21 -6.12 23.88
N GLU A 306 -2.41 -6.34 24.92
CA GLU A 306 -1.72 -5.28 25.66
C GLU A 306 -0.72 -4.53 24.77
N LEU A 307 0.11 -5.27 24.02
CA LEU A 307 1.09 -4.65 23.11
C LEU A 307 0.40 -3.96 21.94
N GLY A 308 -0.65 -4.54 21.39
CA GLY A 308 -1.45 -3.92 20.33
C GLY A 308 -2.14 -2.64 20.80
N TYR A 309 -2.70 -2.64 22.00
CA TYR A 309 -3.29 -1.45 22.62
C TYR A 309 -2.25 -0.36 22.87
N GLU A 310 -1.10 -0.74 23.45
CA GLU A 310 0.01 0.20 23.73
C GLU A 310 0.52 0.85 22.44
N PHE A 311 0.67 0.07 21.36
CA PHE A 311 1.07 0.58 20.06
C PHE A 311 0.08 1.64 19.54
N VAL A 312 -1.22 1.29 19.45
CA VAL A 312 -2.23 2.20 18.90
C VAL A 312 -2.36 3.45 19.77
N ARG A 313 -2.40 3.30 21.09
CA ARG A 313 -2.48 4.41 22.04
C ARG A 313 -1.30 5.37 21.85
N THR A 314 -0.07 4.86 21.88
CA THR A 314 1.13 5.69 21.79
C THR A 314 1.19 6.45 20.45
N VAL A 315 0.87 5.79 19.33
CA VAL A 315 0.88 6.44 18.02
C VAL A 315 -0.25 7.49 17.91
N MET A 316 -1.44 7.19 18.40
CA MET A 316 -2.59 8.10 18.29
C MET A 316 -2.48 9.31 19.23
N GLU A 317 -1.88 9.16 20.40
CA GLU A 317 -1.65 10.28 21.34
C GLU A 317 -0.62 11.29 20.80
N ASP A 318 0.33 10.85 19.96
CA ASP A 318 1.38 11.69 19.36
C ASP A 318 1.33 11.64 17.81
N ILE A 319 0.14 11.53 17.22
CA ILE A 319 -0.06 11.32 15.77
C ILE A 319 0.57 12.40 14.89
N ASP A 320 0.80 13.58 15.42
CA ASP A 320 1.43 14.68 14.70
C ASP A 320 2.86 14.32 14.26
N ALA A 321 3.59 13.50 15.01
CA ALA A 321 4.89 13.00 14.60
C ALA A 321 4.81 12.16 13.30
N VAL A 322 3.74 11.38 13.13
CA VAL A 322 3.48 10.63 11.89
C VAL A 322 3.09 11.57 10.74
N ARG A 323 2.22 12.55 11.01
CA ARG A 323 1.77 13.54 10.02
C ARG A 323 2.94 14.36 9.47
N GLU A 324 3.91 14.73 10.32
CA GLU A 324 5.09 15.50 9.95
C GLU A 324 6.10 14.71 9.10
N ALA A 325 6.06 13.38 9.15
CA ALA A 325 6.97 12.53 8.40
C ALA A 325 6.79 12.61 6.87
N SER A 326 5.56 12.91 6.41
CA SER A 326 5.26 13.11 4.99
C SER A 326 3.95 13.89 4.81
N SER A 327 3.92 14.79 3.82
CA SER A 327 2.72 15.58 3.51
C SER A 327 1.50 14.73 3.14
N VAL A 328 1.70 13.52 2.62
CA VAL A 328 0.60 12.61 2.28
C VAL A 328 0.00 11.90 3.50
N LEU A 329 0.60 12.06 4.67
CA LEU A 329 0.12 11.52 5.95
C LEU A 329 -0.65 12.55 6.79
N SER A 330 -0.90 13.73 6.23
CA SER A 330 -1.56 14.87 6.91
C SER A 330 -2.89 14.52 7.58
N ARG A 331 -3.63 13.55 7.03
CA ARG A 331 -4.93 13.10 7.56
C ARG A 331 -4.85 11.94 8.56
N ALA A 332 -3.69 11.30 8.73
CA ALA A 332 -3.56 10.19 9.69
C ALA A 332 -4.07 10.61 11.07
N GLY A 333 -4.83 9.75 11.73
CA GLY A 333 -5.34 10.03 13.08
C GLY A 333 -6.69 9.36 13.36
N PRO A 334 -7.32 9.69 14.50
CA PRO A 334 -8.52 9.01 14.97
C PRO A 334 -9.69 9.01 13.98
N ASP A 335 -10.06 10.17 13.46
CA ASP A 335 -11.17 10.30 12.50
C ASP A 335 -10.90 9.51 11.22
N PHE A 336 -9.64 9.55 10.75
CA PHE A 336 -9.22 8.79 9.58
C PHE A 336 -9.27 7.28 9.84
N ALA A 337 -8.81 6.83 10.99
CA ALA A 337 -8.87 5.42 11.37
C ALA A 337 -10.33 4.92 11.45
N GLN A 338 -11.23 5.69 12.05
CA GLN A 338 -12.65 5.36 12.09
C GLN A 338 -13.27 5.24 10.69
N GLU A 339 -12.91 6.18 9.78
CA GLU A 339 -13.43 6.18 8.41
C GLU A 339 -12.94 4.96 7.60
N PHE A 340 -11.66 4.60 7.71
CA PHE A 340 -10.97 3.71 6.78
C PHE A 340 -10.59 2.32 7.31
N LEU A 341 -10.92 1.94 8.54
CA LEU A 341 -10.94 0.53 8.91
C LEU A 341 -11.94 -0.21 8.02
N LEU A 342 -11.48 -1.26 7.32
CA LEU A 342 -12.29 -1.99 6.33
C LEU A 342 -13.29 -2.93 7.02
N PRO A 343 -14.61 -2.73 6.82
CA PRO A 343 -15.61 -3.69 7.27
C PRO A 343 -15.62 -4.91 6.33
N SER A 344 -14.80 -5.90 6.63
CA SER A 344 -14.68 -7.13 5.83
C SER A 344 -14.59 -8.36 6.74
N PRO A 345 -15.27 -9.47 6.40
CA PRO A 345 -15.17 -10.71 7.16
C PRO A 345 -13.77 -11.32 7.12
N ASN A 346 -12.96 -10.97 6.13
CA ASN A 346 -11.60 -11.48 5.95
C ASN A 346 -10.51 -10.53 6.48
N ALA A 347 -10.89 -9.40 7.07
CA ALA A 347 -9.95 -8.41 7.62
C ALA A 347 -10.31 -8.07 9.08
N PRO A 348 -10.09 -9.00 10.03
CA PRO A 348 -10.41 -8.74 11.43
C PRO A 348 -9.54 -7.63 12.00
N VAL A 349 -10.09 -6.88 12.95
CA VAL A 349 -9.36 -5.87 13.73
C VAL A 349 -8.64 -6.56 14.89
N HIS A 350 -7.40 -6.13 15.15
CA HIS A 350 -6.59 -6.64 16.27
C HIS A 350 -7.23 -6.30 17.61
N PRO A 351 -7.26 -7.22 18.63
CA PRO A 351 -7.94 -6.99 19.90
C PRO A 351 -7.47 -5.73 20.64
N GLY A 352 -6.18 -5.42 20.60
CA GLY A 352 -5.66 -4.19 21.22
C GLY A 352 -6.12 -2.92 20.49
N ALA A 353 -6.21 -2.95 19.16
CA ALA A 353 -6.77 -1.85 18.37
C ALA A 353 -8.28 -1.71 18.59
N GLU A 354 -9.02 -2.82 18.58
CA GLU A 354 -10.45 -2.87 18.91
C GLU A 354 -10.75 -2.20 20.25
N LYS A 355 -9.99 -2.57 21.29
CA LYS A 355 -10.13 -2.00 22.64
C LYS A 355 -9.93 -0.49 22.62
N TYR A 356 -8.84 -0.01 21.99
CA TYR A 356 -8.56 1.42 21.89
C TYR A 356 -9.70 2.15 21.16
N TYR A 357 -10.12 1.66 20.00
CA TYR A 357 -11.18 2.29 19.22
C TYR A 357 -12.53 2.32 19.95
N LYS A 358 -12.87 1.28 20.70
CA LYS A 358 -14.08 1.26 21.53
C LYS A 358 -14.00 2.25 22.70
N GLU A 359 -12.85 2.37 23.35
CA GLU A 359 -12.64 3.33 24.45
C GLU A 359 -12.69 4.79 23.99
N GLN A 360 -12.34 5.05 22.73
CA GLN A 360 -12.35 6.40 22.12
C GLN A 360 -13.62 6.71 21.31
N ASP A 361 -14.64 5.86 21.37
CA ASP A 361 -15.89 5.99 20.57
C ASP A 361 -15.64 6.03 19.03
N LEU A 362 -14.57 5.39 18.57
CA LEU A 362 -14.15 5.31 17.16
C LEU A 362 -14.56 4.00 16.48
N TRP A 363 -15.11 3.04 17.23
CA TRP A 363 -15.57 1.77 16.66
C TRP A 363 -16.79 1.99 15.77
N LYS A 364 -16.80 1.43 14.55
CA LYS A 364 -17.92 1.49 13.63
C LYS A 364 -18.58 0.12 13.42
N ASP A 365 -19.86 0.13 13.05
CA ASP A 365 -20.60 -1.09 12.74
C ASP A 365 -20.02 -1.80 11.50
N GLY A 366 -20.11 -3.13 11.50
CA GLY A 366 -19.67 -3.97 10.39
C GLY A 366 -18.18 -4.35 10.42
N LEU A 367 -17.38 -3.82 11.35
CA LEU A 367 -16.02 -4.31 11.57
C LEU A 367 -16.07 -5.72 12.18
N THR A 368 -15.21 -6.60 11.69
CA THR A 368 -15.03 -7.96 12.21
C THR A 368 -14.00 -7.94 13.34
N THR A 369 -14.35 -8.44 14.50
CA THR A 369 -13.39 -8.67 15.59
C THR A 369 -12.58 -9.94 15.31
N LEU A 370 -11.41 -10.10 15.93
CA LEU A 370 -10.65 -11.35 15.81
C LEU A 370 -11.42 -12.54 16.42
N GLU A 371 -12.26 -12.32 17.44
CA GLU A 371 -13.11 -13.37 18.04
C GLU A 371 -14.22 -13.86 17.08
N GLU A 372 -14.73 -12.96 16.22
CA GLU A 372 -15.77 -13.28 15.23
C GLU A 372 -15.18 -13.85 13.94
N TYR A 373 -13.87 -13.73 13.73
CA TYR A 373 -13.21 -14.25 12.56
C TYR A 373 -13.08 -15.77 12.60
N GLU A 374 -13.71 -16.47 11.66
CA GLU A 374 -13.77 -17.94 11.62
C GLU A 374 -12.63 -18.58 10.79
N GLY A 375 -11.72 -17.80 10.18
CA GLY A 375 -10.50 -18.28 9.53
C GLY A 375 -10.68 -19.25 8.36
#